data_2c7f4cdc5dbb49648ec0bc1b1361cfb3
#
_entry.id   2c7f4cdc5dbb49648ec0bc1b1361cfb3
#
_cell.length_a   1.000
_cell.length_b   1.000
_cell.length_c   1.000
_cell.angle_alpha   90.00
_cell.angle_beta   90.00
_cell.angle_gamma   90.00
#
_symmetry.space_group_name_H-M   'P 1'
#
loop_
_entity.id
_entity.type
_entity.pdbx_description
1 polymer ?
#
loop_
_entity_poly.entity_id
_entity_poly.type
_entity_poly.pdbx_seq_one_letter_code
_entity_poly.pdbx_strand_id
1 'polypeptide(L)'
;MTSFDARFRLVGKPGLPLGVVVDLTGKHLTVMVDGRELASWSLDDIEIEQSPDGFHIEVEGEEVILNVNEKVRFATEVRSRSRRPPH
;
A
#
# COMPACT_ATOMS: atom_id res chain seq x y z
N MET A 1 10.50 8.51 8.04
CA MET A 1 9.17 7.89 8.16
C MET A 1 8.13 8.73 7.42
N THR A 2 7.43 8.13 6.48
CA THR A 2 6.47 8.83 5.64
C THR A 2 5.11 8.17 5.78
N SER A 3 4.09 8.95 6.12
CA SER A 3 2.73 8.46 6.36
C SER A 3 1.76 9.04 5.36
N PHE A 4 0.76 8.25 4.98
CA PHE A 4 -0.29 8.66 4.06
C PHE A 4 -1.65 8.20 4.57
N ASP A 5 -2.65 9.05 4.43
CA ASP A 5 -4.03 8.65 4.66
C ASP A 5 -4.53 7.89 3.44
N ALA A 6 -5.19 6.78 3.68
CA ALA A 6 -5.65 5.91 2.61
C ALA A 6 -6.92 5.17 3.00
N ARG A 7 -7.52 4.52 2.02
CA ARG A 7 -8.64 3.60 2.22
C ARG A 7 -8.21 2.22 1.74
N PHE A 8 -8.47 1.24 2.57
CA PHE A 8 -8.05 -0.14 2.35
C PHE A 8 -9.26 -1.00 2.03
N ARG A 9 -9.14 -1.83 0.99
CA ARG A 9 -10.20 -2.75 0.61
C ARG A 9 -9.58 -4.06 0.12
N LEU A 10 -10.18 -5.17 0.51
CA LEU A 10 -9.80 -6.49 0.00
C LEU A 10 -10.60 -6.79 -1.26
N VAL A 11 -9.92 -7.21 -2.30
CA VAL A 11 -10.57 -7.59 -3.55
C VAL A 11 -11.31 -8.92 -3.34
N GLY A 12 -12.53 -8.99 -3.87
CA GLY A 12 -13.33 -10.19 -3.80
C GLY A 12 -14.11 -10.37 -2.50
N LYS A 13 -13.97 -9.44 -1.56
CA LYS A 13 -14.73 -9.49 -0.31
C LYS A 13 -15.67 -8.29 -0.24
N PRO A 14 -16.94 -8.50 0.12
CA PRO A 14 -17.88 -7.40 0.28
C PRO A 14 -17.52 -6.60 1.53
N GLY A 15 -17.81 -5.30 1.49
CA GLY A 15 -17.59 -4.44 2.62
C GLY A 15 -17.20 -3.04 2.19
N LEU A 16 -17.30 -2.11 3.13
CA LEU A 16 -16.91 -0.74 2.89
C LEU A 16 -15.40 -0.59 3.01
N PRO A 17 -14.81 0.36 2.26
CA PRO A 17 -13.39 0.65 2.44
C PRO A 17 -13.10 1.08 3.87
N LEU A 18 -11.97 0.61 4.39
CA LEU A 18 -11.55 0.92 5.74
C LEU A 18 -10.55 2.07 5.72
N GLY A 19 -10.79 3.10 6.53
CA GLY A 19 -9.84 4.20 6.66
C GLY A 19 -8.59 3.74 7.38
N VAL A 20 -7.43 3.93 6.79
CA VAL A 20 -6.14 3.47 7.32
C VAL A 20 -5.08 4.54 7.15
N VAL A 21 -3.98 4.37 7.87
CA VAL A 21 -2.76 5.14 7.65
C VAL A 21 -1.70 4.18 7.13
N VAL A 22 -1.08 4.56 6.05
CA VAL A 22 0.00 3.75 5.45
C VAL A 22 1.33 4.41 5.78
N ASP A 23 2.20 3.68 6.45
CA ASP A 23 3.54 4.15 6.78
C ASP A 23 4.57 3.48 5.90
N LEU A 24 5.47 4.28 5.35
CA LEU A 24 6.64 3.79 4.63
C LEU A 24 7.88 4.04 5.46
N THR A 25 8.55 2.98 5.86
CA THR A 25 9.77 3.04 6.66
C THR A 25 10.81 2.09 6.05
N GLY A 26 11.90 2.65 5.53
CA GLY A 26 12.86 1.84 4.81
C GLY A 26 12.21 1.15 3.62
N LYS A 27 12.26 -0.17 3.59
CA LYS A 27 11.62 -0.98 2.55
C LYS A 27 10.33 -1.64 3.03
N HIS A 28 9.76 -1.14 4.13
CA HIS A 28 8.54 -1.71 4.69
C HIS A 28 7.36 -0.79 4.48
N LEU A 29 6.24 -1.40 4.12
CA LEU A 29 4.95 -0.73 4.03
C LEU A 29 4.08 -1.30 5.13
N THR A 30 3.61 -0.45 6.04
CA THR A 30 2.78 -0.85 7.16
C THR A 30 1.43 -0.17 7.08
N VAL A 31 0.37 -0.94 7.24
CA VAL A 31 -0.99 -0.43 7.24
C VAL A 31 -1.50 -0.40 8.67
N MET A 32 -1.90 0.79 9.13
CA MET A 32 -2.35 1.00 10.51
C MET A 32 -3.82 1.38 10.54
N VAL A 33 -4.55 0.84 11.50
CA VAL A 33 -5.94 1.19 11.77
C VAL A 33 -6.07 1.54 13.25
N ASP A 34 -6.49 2.76 13.55
CA ASP A 34 -6.67 3.23 14.94
C ASP A 34 -5.44 2.98 15.82
N GLY A 35 -4.25 3.21 15.25
CA GLY A 35 -3.00 3.02 15.97
C GLY A 35 -2.54 1.58 16.07
N ARG A 36 -3.25 0.64 15.44
CA ARG A 36 -2.89 -0.78 15.43
C ARG A 36 -2.39 -1.18 14.05
N GLU A 37 -1.38 -2.02 14.03
CA GLU A 37 -0.87 -2.56 12.78
C GLU A 37 -1.85 -3.60 12.22
N LEU A 38 -2.37 -3.33 11.03
CA LEU A 38 -3.24 -4.27 10.33
C LEU A 38 -2.41 -5.23 9.48
N ALA A 39 -1.40 -4.70 8.81
CA ALA A 39 -0.52 -5.49 7.96
C ALA A 39 0.81 -4.78 7.80
N SER A 40 1.85 -5.54 7.54
CA SER A 40 3.18 -5.00 7.26
C SER A 40 3.86 -5.92 6.25
N TRP A 41 4.37 -5.31 5.17
CA TRP A 41 5.02 -6.07 4.11
C TRP A 41 6.34 -5.42 3.73
N SER A 42 7.30 -6.26 3.31
CA SER A 42 8.48 -5.76 2.63
C SER A 42 8.09 -5.39 1.20
N LEU A 43 8.57 -4.25 0.72
CA LEU A 43 8.29 -3.83 -0.65
C LEU A 43 8.85 -4.80 -1.69
N ASP A 44 9.84 -5.62 -1.30
CA ASP A 44 10.40 -6.63 -2.18
C ASP A 44 9.52 -7.88 -2.30
N ASP A 45 8.57 -8.05 -1.36
CA ASP A 45 7.70 -9.22 -1.32
C ASP A 45 6.32 -8.97 -1.93
N ILE A 46 6.04 -7.74 -2.33
CA ILE A 46 4.73 -7.38 -2.86
C ILE A 46 4.89 -6.75 -4.24
N GLU A 47 3.80 -6.79 -5.00
CA GLU A 47 3.72 -6.09 -6.27
C GLU A 47 2.68 -4.99 -6.14
N ILE A 48 3.06 -3.78 -6.53
CA ILE A 48 2.19 -2.62 -6.46
C ILE A 48 1.98 -2.09 -7.86
N GLU A 49 0.71 -1.98 -8.27
CA GLU A 49 0.36 -1.44 -9.56
C GLU A 49 -0.64 -0.29 -9.38
N GLN A 50 -0.36 0.83 -10.00
CA GLN A 50 -1.24 1.98 -9.95
C GLN A 50 -2.38 1.82 -10.96
N SER A 51 -3.61 1.99 -10.49
CA SER A 51 -4.82 1.91 -11.28
C SER A 51 -5.71 3.12 -11.00
N PRO A 52 -6.72 3.39 -11.86
CA PRO A 52 -7.63 4.51 -11.61
C PRO A 52 -8.38 4.44 -10.29
N ASP A 53 -8.59 3.24 -9.76
CA ASP A 53 -9.30 3.04 -8.49
C ASP A 53 -8.37 2.97 -7.27
N GLY A 54 -7.06 3.12 -7.47
CA GLY A 54 -6.10 3.10 -6.39
C GLY A 54 -4.88 2.26 -6.71
N PHE A 55 -4.15 1.89 -5.67
CA PHE A 55 -2.98 1.03 -5.82
C PHE A 55 -3.38 -0.41 -5.53
N HIS A 56 -3.19 -1.27 -6.51
CA HIS A 56 -3.43 -2.70 -6.36
C HIS A 56 -2.15 -3.35 -5.84
N ILE A 57 -2.26 -3.99 -4.69
CA ILE A 57 -1.13 -4.66 -4.05
C ILE A 57 -1.42 -6.14 -4.02
N GLU A 58 -0.54 -6.92 -4.64
CA GLU A 58 -0.65 -8.37 -4.62
C GLU A 58 0.40 -8.93 -3.67
N VAL A 59 -0.05 -9.73 -2.72
CA VAL A 59 0.80 -10.36 -1.74
C VAL A 59 0.24 -11.74 -1.40
N GLU A 60 1.07 -12.76 -1.53
CA GLU A 60 0.72 -14.14 -1.16
C GLU A 60 -0.59 -14.64 -1.77
N GLY A 61 -0.84 -14.27 -3.03
CA GLY A 61 -2.05 -14.70 -3.72
C GLY A 61 -3.30 -13.88 -3.38
N GLU A 62 -3.17 -12.91 -2.52
CA GLU A 62 -4.28 -12.00 -2.18
C GLU A 62 -4.03 -10.64 -2.82
N GLU A 63 -5.10 -9.98 -3.19
CA GLU A 63 -5.02 -8.64 -3.73
C GLU A 63 -5.77 -7.66 -2.85
N VAL A 64 -5.11 -6.54 -2.54
CA VAL A 64 -5.74 -5.45 -1.79
C VAL A 64 -5.66 -4.18 -2.60
N ILE A 65 -6.58 -3.27 -2.36
CA ILE A 65 -6.59 -1.97 -3.02
C ILE A 65 -6.40 -0.89 -1.96
N LEU A 66 -5.37 -0.07 -2.15
CA LEU A 66 -5.12 1.10 -1.32
C LEU A 66 -5.41 2.35 -2.14
N ASN A 67 -6.42 3.09 -1.73
CA ASN A 67 -6.72 4.38 -2.34
C ASN A 67 -6.10 5.47 -1.49
N VAL A 68 -4.92 5.90 -1.88
CA VAL A 68 -4.11 6.86 -1.13
C VAL A 68 -4.47 8.28 -1.56
N ASN A 69 -4.63 9.19 -0.60
CA ASN A 69 -4.98 10.57 -0.91
C ASN A 69 -3.92 11.29 -1.75
N GLU A 70 -2.66 11.08 -1.43
CA GLU A 70 -1.55 11.70 -2.17
C GLU A 70 -0.90 10.67 -3.10
N LYS A 71 -1.59 10.36 -4.19
CA LYS A 71 -1.19 9.28 -5.10
C LYS A 71 0.20 9.45 -5.70
N VAL A 72 0.50 10.65 -6.19
CA VAL A 72 1.80 10.90 -6.84
C VAL A 72 2.93 10.78 -5.83
N ARG A 73 2.75 11.34 -4.65
CA ARG A 73 3.76 11.29 -3.61
C ARG A 73 3.99 9.87 -3.13
N PHE A 74 2.91 9.10 -2.95
CA PHE A 74 3.01 7.71 -2.54
C PHE A 74 3.75 6.89 -3.59
N ALA A 75 3.39 7.03 -4.85
CA ALA A 75 4.04 6.33 -5.95
C ALA A 75 5.55 6.65 -6.00
N THR A 76 5.90 7.91 -5.81
CA THR A 76 7.29 8.34 -5.82
C THR A 76 8.06 7.71 -4.66
N GLU A 77 7.48 7.71 -3.47
CA GLU A 77 8.13 7.14 -2.29
C GLU A 77 8.32 5.62 -2.42
N VAL A 78 7.31 4.94 -2.92
CA VAL A 78 7.40 3.49 -3.14
C VAL A 78 8.49 3.17 -4.15
N ARG A 79 8.51 3.90 -5.26
CA ARG A 79 9.50 3.69 -6.31
C ARG A 79 10.92 3.96 -5.83
N SER A 80 11.09 4.96 -5.00
CA SER A 80 12.37 5.34 -4.45
C SER A 80 12.90 4.28 -3.46
N ARG A 81 12.02 3.58 -2.77
CA ARG A 81 12.37 2.59 -1.76
C ARG A 81 12.45 1.17 -2.32
N SER A 82 11.73 0.90 -3.39
CA SER A 82 11.67 -0.41 -4.01
C SER A 82 12.71 -0.48 -5.14
N ARG A 83 13.93 -0.75 -4.82
CA ARG A 83 15.01 -0.75 -5.78
C ARG A 83 15.01 -1.99 -6.67
N ARG A 84 14.06 -2.09 -7.55
CA ARG A 84 14.09 -3.14 -8.55
C ARG A 84 14.98 -2.67 -9.68
N PRO A 85 15.95 -3.49 -10.11
CA PRO A 85 16.79 -3.11 -11.25
C PRO A 85 15.92 -2.94 -12.49
N PRO A 86 16.19 -1.94 -13.31
CA PRO A 86 15.49 -1.79 -14.57
C PRO A 86 15.83 -2.95 -15.50
N HIS A 87 14.86 -3.35 -16.26
CA HIS A 87 15.06 -4.40 -17.25
C HIS A 87 15.26 -3.82 -18.62
#